data_839160907199076ca68c0b8612e94dfe
#
_entry.id   839160907199076ca68c0b8612e94dfe
#
_cell.length_a   1.000
_cell.length_b   1.000
_cell.length_c   1.000
_cell.angle_alpha   90.00
_cell.angle_beta   90.00
_cell.angle_gamma   90.00
#
_symmetry.space_group_name_H-M   'P 1'
#
loop_
_entity.id
_entity.type
_entity.pdbx_description
1 polymer ?
#
loop_
_entity_poly.entity_id
_entity_poly.type
_entity_poly.pdbx_seq_one_letter_code
_entity_poly.pdbx_strand_id
1 'polypeptide(L)'
;KSGGGSLALNGDNSSFSGEFNMQGGRAFLGSGKGYFSGATVNLTGGTLVAPELRFSGGKLLVAGGTLETGTGQIFTSALNADGDMKDPGAVKLNDSNWKFDSGVIAFDDAKYNIVYAQTAAGLLGAGNVAADNASGSGSAKEITFTGTLVELPPGDPDSFETLQKAVLDTGIDSIKLGSDIVLSKRLQGTTPVTRSLTINGNGHTISGAYPGLWFKGMDSGTVSIQNITFDGLKTSSGDRYEGPVSFGPAIFFDMGYFADNWKSTAKLIIGDGVQFRNTESVGDGAGGAVRTAHGIVEIGNNVSFINCTGGSGGGLYSESFTTIGDNVVFEGNKGRRGGALNVVDDYGGYLTDPNYASGARRVKYVHIGKNALFKNNSVELLGSGGNGGAIEVQSGELSIDDGATFTGNTSKSTGGAIAVCDWSPQLPAKAVLGSATFIQNSAGSYGGAIINEGDVRFNGPVSFVENTAGKIGGAVCNLNTLNMAAESAFSKNTAGVGGGLYNEGIASLGKASFIENAAADGGGAVFNVHQLTFADGAVFSGNSATDGGAVYNDFSADKDGNVVSDGSLTFNGGARFTGNTASGFGGAIYNTRSITLNPGA
;
A
#
# COMPACT_ATOMS: atom_id res chain seq x y z
N LYS A 1 43.83 27.40 7.41
CA LYS A 1 43.73 28.53 8.34
C LYS A 1 44.01 28.04 9.77
N SER A 2 45.12 28.49 10.36
CA SER A 2 45.65 28.00 11.63
C SER A 2 45.93 29.16 12.60
N GLY A 3 45.35 30.03 12.96
CA GLY A 3 45.60 31.15 13.92
C GLY A 3 44.34 31.89 14.28
N GLY A 4 44.40 32.72 15.31
CA GLY A 4 43.23 33.40 15.89
C GLY A 4 42.61 34.52 15.06
N GLY A 5 43.20 34.89 13.89
CA GLY A 5 42.68 35.94 13.01
C GLY A 5 41.44 35.52 12.21
N SER A 6 40.89 36.49 11.42
CA SER A 6 39.78 36.27 10.49
C SER A 6 40.25 36.16 9.05
N LEU A 7 39.64 35.33 8.24
CA LEU A 7 39.82 35.19 6.82
C LEU A 7 38.46 35.37 6.12
N ALA A 8 38.38 36.24 5.13
CA ALA A 8 37.19 36.36 4.30
C ALA A 8 37.51 35.91 2.88
N LEU A 9 36.74 34.97 2.35
CA LEU A 9 36.77 34.53 0.98
C LEU A 9 35.51 35.07 0.29
N ASN A 10 35.66 36.26 -0.33
CA ASN A 10 34.56 36.92 -1.02
C ASN A 10 34.67 36.62 -2.51
N GLY A 11 33.73 35.92 -3.04
CA GLY A 11 33.68 35.54 -4.45
C GLY A 11 32.92 34.25 -4.71
N ASP A 12 32.88 33.86 -5.97
CA ASP A 12 32.32 32.60 -6.40
C ASP A 12 33.33 31.47 -6.17
N ASN A 13 33.00 30.58 -5.22
CA ASN A 13 33.84 29.42 -4.88
C ASN A 13 33.30 28.11 -5.51
N SER A 14 32.43 28.19 -6.50
CA SER A 14 31.73 27.05 -7.12
C SER A 14 32.66 26.03 -7.79
N SER A 15 33.89 26.44 -8.15
CA SER A 15 34.88 25.56 -8.78
C SER A 15 36.00 25.10 -7.82
N PHE A 16 35.89 25.37 -6.53
CA PHE A 16 36.89 24.94 -5.57
C PHE A 16 36.86 23.41 -5.39
N SER A 17 37.97 22.76 -5.75
CA SER A 17 38.10 21.28 -5.70
C SER A 17 39.31 20.80 -4.88
N GLY A 18 39.96 21.70 -4.13
CA GLY A 18 41.11 21.40 -3.29
C GLY A 18 40.76 21.08 -1.85
N GLU A 19 41.74 21.19 -0.94
CA GLU A 19 41.54 21.05 0.50
C GLU A 19 41.38 22.41 1.17
N PHE A 20 40.39 22.53 2.05
CA PHE A 20 40.23 23.67 2.92
C PHE A 20 40.36 23.22 4.39
N ASN A 21 41.49 23.52 5.00
CA ASN A 21 41.82 23.11 6.35
C ASN A 21 41.56 24.26 7.33
N MET A 22 40.61 24.11 8.26
CA MET A 22 40.31 25.07 9.31
C MET A 22 40.72 24.53 10.68
N GLN A 23 41.76 25.11 11.27
CA GLN A 23 42.36 24.68 12.53
C GLN A 23 42.19 25.70 13.68
N GLY A 24 41.77 26.93 13.35
CA GLY A 24 41.61 28.00 14.33
C GLY A 24 41.22 29.33 13.69
N GLY A 25 40.76 30.26 14.51
CA GLY A 25 40.29 31.57 14.08
C GLY A 25 38.91 31.51 13.42
N ARG A 26 38.60 32.47 12.57
CA ARG A 26 37.29 32.58 11.92
C ARG A 26 37.47 32.72 10.40
N ALA A 27 36.75 31.95 9.64
CA ALA A 27 36.72 32.07 8.17
C ALA A 27 35.28 32.36 7.70
N PHE A 28 35.15 33.37 6.85
CA PHE A 28 33.88 33.75 6.24
C PHE A 28 33.95 33.37 4.76
N LEU A 29 33.03 32.55 4.32
CA LEU A 29 32.73 32.33 2.92
C LEU A 29 31.67 33.36 2.54
N GLY A 30 32.11 34.49 1.97
CA GLY A 30 31.39 35.75 1.76
C GLY A 30 29.95 35.69 1.25
N SER A 31 29.47 36.77 0.66
CA SER A 31 28.06 36.88 0.18
C SER A 31 27.74 36.02 -1.06
N GLY A 32 28.70 35.26 -1.56
CA GLY A 32 28.51 34.23 -2.60
C GLY A 32 28.23 32.89 -1.98
N LYS A 33 27.51 32.05 -2.70
CA LYS A 33 27.22 30.68 -2.28
C LYS A 33 28.52 29.90 -2.12
N GLY A 34 28.75 29.27 -0.99
CA GLY A 34 29.90 28.42 -0.73
C GLY A 34 29.75 27.06 -1.44
N TYR A 35 30.08 27.00 -2.73
CA TYR A 35 30.07 25.75 -3.46
C TYR A 35 31.42 25.06 -3.39
N PHE A 36 31.42 23.76 -3.07
CA PHE A 36 32.58 22.91 -3.07
C PHE A 36 32.34 21.73 -4.02
N SER A 37 32.99 21.80 -5.21
CA SER A 37 32.88 20.72 -6.18
C SER A 37 34.04 19.75 -6.03
N GLY A 38 33.80 18.59 -5.42
CA GLY A 38 34.83 17.58 -5.18
C GLY A 38 35.87 17.97 -4.12
N ALA A 39 35.66 19.04 -3.38
CA ALA A 39 36.61 19.54 -2.39
C ALA A 39 36.56 18.75 -1.07
N THR A 40 37.67 18.74 -0.33
CA THR A 40 37.74 18.29 1.05
C THR A 40 37.80 19.48 1.99
N VAL A 41 36.84 19.61 2.88
CA VAL A 41 36.83 20.63 3.94
C VAL A 41 37.10 19.95 5.27
N ASN A 42 38.23 20.27 5.89
CA ASN A 42 38.63 19.75 7.20
C ASN A 42 38.44 20.83 8.26
N LEU A 43 37.44 20.68 9.10
CA LEU A 43 37.16 21.56 10.24
C LEU A 43 37.65 20.90 11.51
N THR A 44 38.88 21.21 11.93
CA THR A 44 39.53 20.63 13.12
C THR A 44 39.60 21.62 14.28
N GLY A 45 39.17 22.86 14.06
CA GLY A 45 39.09 23.93 15.08
C GLY A 45 38.75 25.28 14.47
N GLY A 46 38.34 26.23 15.27
CA GLY A 46 37.91 27.55 14.85
C GLY A 46 36.46 27.61 14.38
N THR A 47 36.08 28.65 13.65
CA THR A 47 34.72 28.86 13.16
C THR A 47 34.71 29.09 11.65
N LEU A 48 34.00 28.26 10.92
CA LEU A 48 33.70 28.47 9.53
C LEU A 48 32.28 29.07 9.39
N VAL A 49 32.19 30.23 8.79
CA VAL A 49 30.93 30.94 8.59
C VAL A 49 30.59 30.92 7.09
N ALA A 50 29.46 30.32 6.73
CA ALA A 50 28.98 30.27 5.36
C ALA A 50 27.46 30.55 5.35
N PRO A 51 26.99 31.60 4.66
CA PRO A 51 25.57 31.87 4.53
C PRO A 51 24.81 30.71 3.86
N GLU A 52 25.42 30.08 2.88
CA GLU A 52 24.96 28.86 2.22
C GLU A 52 26.17 27.97 1.95
N LEU A 53 26.08 26.70 2.32
CA LEU A 53 27.11 25.70 2.08
C LEU A 53 26.58 24.60 1.18
N ARG A 54 27.21 24.39 0.03
CA ARG A 54 26.82 23.37 -0.94
C ARG A 54 28.01 22.53 -1.34
N PHE A 55 27.83 21.20 -1.27
CA PHE A 55 28.78 20.22 -1.75
C PHE A 55 28.21 19.48 -2.97
N SER A 56 29.02 19.38 -4.02
CA SER A 56 28.75 18.54 -5.18
C SER A 56 29.93 17.57 -5.32
N GLY A 57 29.83 16.43 -4.69
CA GLY A 57 30.98 15.56 -4.43
C GLY A 57 31.91 16.11 -3.33
N GLY A 58 32.92 15.37 -2.96
CA GLY A 58 33.88 15.80 -1.96
C GLY A 58 33.53 15.38 -0.53
N LYS A 59 34.21 16.00 0.44
CA LYS A 59 34.14 15.57 1.84
C LYS A 59 34.13 16.78 2.80
N LEU A 60 33.24 16.78 3.77
CA LEU A 60 33.29 17.64 4.94
C LEU A 60 33.72 16.77 6.13
N LEU A 61 34.93 16.99 6.64
CA LEU A 61 35.41 16.35 7.86
C LEU A 61 35.30 17.33 9.01
N VAL A 62 34.52 16.96 10.03
CA VAL A 62 34.36 17.75 11.24
C VAL A 62 34.98 16.99 12.39
N ALA A 63 36.19 17.38 12.78
CA ALA A 63 36.94 16.83 13.91
C ALA A 63 37.07 17.80 15.08
N GLY A 64 36.50 18.99 14.93
CA GLY A 64 36.45 20.06 15.93
C GLY A 64 36.09 21.41 15.33
N GLY A 65 35.76 22.38 16.14
CA GLY A 65 35.42 23.73 15.67
C GLY A 65 33.91 23.96 15.53
N THR A 66 33.55 25.08 14.92
CA THR A 66 32.17 25.54 14.76
C THR A 66 31.87 25.82 13.29
N LEU A 67 30.73 25.37 12.80
CA LEU A 67 30.18 25.74 11.50
C LEU A 67 28.94 26.61 11.73
N GLU A 68 28.95 27.83 11.21
CA GLU A 68 27.82 28.76 11.30
C GLU A 68 27.25 28.97 9.89
N THR A 69 25.97 28.76 9.70
CA THR A 69 25.24 29.12 8.48
C THR A 69 24.17 30.17 8.80
N GLY A 70 23.67 30.88 7.80
CA GLY A 70 22.93 32.16 7.89
C GLY A 70 21.91 32.36 8.99
N THR A 71 21.35 31.33 9.60
CA THR A 71 20.33 31.43 10.65
C THR A 71 20.67 30.73 11.96
N GLY A 72 21.87 30.15 12.12
CA GLY A 72 22.23 29.54 13.42
C GLY A 72 23.50 28.70 13.43
N GLN A 73 23.88 28.25 14.60
CA GLN A 73 24.97 27.31 14.79
C GLN A 73 24.53 25.91 14.45
N ILE A 74 25.22 25.30 13.50
CA ILE A 74 24.90 23.94 13.07
C ILE A 74 25.79 22.93 13.80
N PHE A 75 26.95 23.36 14.26
CA PHE A 75 27.89 22.49 14.92
C PHE A 75 28.77 23.20 15.94
N THR A 76 28.79 22.71 17.15
CA THR A 76 29.75 23.14 18.19
C THR A 76 30.44 21.94 18.81
N SER A 77 31.75 21.86 18.69
CA SER A 77 32.58 20.90 19.41
C SER A 77 32.96 21.46 20.77
N ALA A 78 32.04 21.64 21.68
CA ALA A 78 32.39 22.05 23.05
C ALA A 78 32.17 20.85 23.97
N LEU A 79 33.28 20.21 24.38
CA LEU A 79 33.29 19.35 25.55
C LEU A 79 33.41 20.25 26.78
N ASN A 80 32.75 19.91 27.90
CA ASN A 80 33.02 20.49 29.19
C ASN A 80 34.37 19.97 29.76
N ALA A 81 34.81 20.50 30.88
CA ALA A 81 36.09 20.13 31.50
C ALA A 81 36.15 18.62 31.86
N ASP A 82 35.01 17.96 31.96
CA ASP A 82 34.86 16.55 32.31
C ASP A 82 34.75 15.63 31.08
N GLY A 83 34.84 16.19 29.87
CA GLY A 83 34.74 15.42 28.62
C GLY A 83 33.32 15.15 28.13
N ASP A 84 32.31 15.69 28.79
CA ASP A 84 30.91 15.55 28.37
C ASP A 84 30.51 16.66 27.41
N MET A 85 29.61 16.35 26.47
CA MET A 85 29.07 17.35 25.53
C MET A 85 28.21 18.38 26.29
N LYS A 86 28.56 19.67 26.19
CA LYS A 86 27.80 20.76 26.78
C LYS A 86 26.40 20.96 26.24
N ASP A 87 26.15 20.50 25.04
CA ASP A 87 24.86 20.60 24.38
C ASP A 87 24.63 19.39 23.45
N PRO A 88 23.87 18.39 23.89
CA PRO A 88 23.58 17.19 23.07
C PRO A 88 22.65 17.47 21.89
N GLY A 89 22.14 18.68 21.70
CA GLY A 89 21.23 19.07 20.65
C GLY A 89 21.88 19.65 19.39
N ALA A 90 23.17 19.58 19.28
CA ALA A 90 23.92 20.55 18.49
C ALA A 90 24.12 20.28 17.01
N VAL A 91 23.76 19.17 16.44
CA VAL A 91 23.78 19.06 14.98
C VAL A 91 22.36 19.16 14.43
N LYS A 92 21.88 20.35 14.20
CA LYS A 92 20.64 20.58 13.45
C LYS A 92 20.97 20.70 11.98
N LEU A 93 20.94 19.59 11.28
CA LEU A 93 20.99 19.59 9.81
C LEU A 93 19.69 20.14 9.17
N ASN A 94 18.85 20.85 9.94
CA ASN A 94 17.52 21.34 9.58
C ASN A 94 17.52 22.73 8.95
N ASP A 95 18.69 23.27 8.62
CA ASP A 95 18.73 24.59 8.03
C ASP A 95 18.55 24.46 6.51
N SER A 96 17.56 25.18 5.95
CA SER A 96 17.34 25.31 4.50
C SER A 96 18.55 25.81 3.72
N ASN A 97 19.58 26.25 4.40
CA ASN A 97 20.83 26.72 3.80
C ASN A 97 21.87 25.62 3.56
N TRP A 98 21.55 24.36 3.92
CA TRP A 98 22.42 23.23 3.64
C TRP A 98 21.93 22.48 2.40
N LYS A 99 22.84 22.35 1.44
CA LYS A 99 22.57 21.58 0.23
C LYS A 99 23.74 20.66 -0.06
N PHE A 100 23.49 19.35 0.06
CA PHE A 100 24.42 18.32 -0.36
C PHE A 100 23.86 17.64 -1.59
N ASP A 101 24.46 17.90 -2.75
CA ASP A 101 24.12 17.24 -4.00
C ASP A 101 24.73 15.83 -4.04
N SER A 102 25.98 15.71 -3.58
CA SER A 102 26.70 14.44 -3.38
C SER A 102 27.94 14.69 -2.53
N GLY A 103 28.46 13.66 -1.87
CA GLY A 103 29.68 13.77 -1.07
C GLY A 103 29.60 13.00 0.25
N VAL A 104 30.56 13.25 1.15
CA VAL A 104 30.66 12.57 2.43
C VAL A 104 30.78 13.61 3.55
N ILE A 105 29.95 13.50 4.59
CA ILE A 105 30.19 14.13 5.88
C ILE A 105 30.80 13.09 6.79
N ALA A 106 32.01 13.31 7.25
CA ALA A 106 32.69 12.43 8.18
C ALA A 106 32.89 13.14 9.51
N PHE A 107 32.57 12.47 10.60
CA PHE A 107 32.81 12.93 11.95
C PHE A 107 33.92 12.09 12.55
N ASP A 108 34.98 12.74 12.98
CA ASP A 108 36.08 12.06 13.67
C ASP A 108 35.67 11.85 15.14
N ASP A 109 35.71 10.54 15.53
CA ASP A 109 35.64 10.08 16.90
C ASP A 109 34.26 9.94 17.57
N ALA A 110 34.27 9.04 18.57
CA ALA A 110 33.21 8.68 19.50
C ALA A 110 32.60 9.83 20.34
N LYS A 111 33.07 11.05 20.12
CA LYS A 111 32.64 12.26 20.86
C LYS A 111 31.30 12.81 20.37
N TYR A 112 30.81 12.37 19.24
CA TYR A 112 29.59 12.91 18.66
C TYR A 112 28.49 11.85 18.65
N ASN A 113 27.48 12.07 19.48
CA ASN A 113 26.27 11.25 19.43
C ASN A 113 25.47 11.67 18.19
N ILE A 114 25.58 10.90 17.12
CA ILE A 114 24.74 11.11 15.92
C ILE A 114 23.36 10.55 16.22
N VAL A 115 22.47 11.37 16.77
CA VAL A 115 21.04 11.06 17.01
C VAL A 115 20.23 11.05 15.70
N TYR A 116 20.83 10.90 14.53
CA TYR A 116 20.30 11.42 13.26
C TYR A 116 20.09 10.45 12.14
N ALA A 117 20.14 9.16 12.36
CA ALA A 117 19.68 8.22 11.33
C ALA A 117 18.22 8.47 10.90
N GLN A 118 17.38 8.94 11.81
CA GLN A 118 15.98 9.28 11.50
C GLN A 118 15.81 10.68 10.89
N THR A 119 16.66 11.62 11.24
CA THR A 119 16.52 13.02 10.78
C THR A 119 17.20 13.25 9.45
N ALA A 120 18.27 12.54 9.14
CA ALA A 120 18.94 12.63 7.85
C ALA A 120 18.01 12.17 6.70
N ALA A 121 17.23 11.10 6.89
CA ALA A 121 16.23 10.68 5.91
C ALA A 121 15.09 11.69 5.73
N GLY A 122 14.69 12.39 6.79
CA GLY A 122 13.69 13.46 6.75
C GLY A 122 14.19 14.78 6.18
N LEU A 123 15.48 15.05 6.30
CA LEU A 123 16.13 16.29 5.88
C LEU A 123 16.54 16.30 4.43
N LEU A 124 17.04 15.18 3.99
CA LEU A 124 17.62 15.05 2.66
C LEU A 124 16.56 14.70 1.63
N GLY A 125 15.33 14.59 2.10
CA GLY A 125 14.16 14.45 1.24
C GLY A 125 14.39 13.66 0.00
N ALA A 126 15.46 12.84 -0.07
CA ALA A 126 15.66 12.09 -1.24
C ALA A 126 17.09 11.78 -1.69
N GLY A 127 18.07 11.78 -0.92
CA GLY A 127 19.34 11.15 -1.28
C GLY A 127 19.42 9.76 -0.66
N ASN A 128 20.04 8.80 -1.29
CA ASN A 128 20.43 7.57 -0.64
C ASN A 128 21.42 7.91 0.48
N VAL A 129 20.95 8.00 1.71
CA VAL A 129 21.79 8.17 2.88
C VAL A 129 22.09 6.78 3.41
N ALA A 130 23.27 6.27 3.13
CA ALA A 130 23.81 5.14 3.85
C ALA A 130 24.41 5.63 5.17
N ALA A 131 23.67 5.53 6.26
CA ALA A 131 24.23 5.66 7.59
C ALA A 131 24.82 4.30 7.95
N ASP A 132 26.13 4.17 7.93
CA ASP A 132 26.79 2.97 8.43
C ASP A 132 26.79 3.06 9.98
N ASN A 133 25.86 2.37 10.60
CA ASN A 133 25.78 2.16 12.04
C ASN A 133 26.81 1.10 12.45
N ALA A 134 28.08 1.35 12.21
CA ALA A 134 29.11 0.51 12.76
C ALA A 134 29.17 0.73 14.29
N SER A 135 28.56 -0.16 15.02
CA SER A 135 28.81 -0.36 16.44
C SER A 135 30.20 -0.93 16.62
N GLY A 136 31.21 -0.07 16.64
CA GLY A 136 32.60 -0.45 16.82
C GLY A 136 33.39 0.73 17.34
N SER A 137 34.10 0.55 18.42
CA SER A 137 35.01 1.52 19.02
C SER A 137 36.06 2.00 18.01
N GLY A 138 36.09 3.29 17.73
CA GLY A 138 37.28 3.99 17.19
C GLY A 138 37.31 4.26 15.70
N SER A 139 36.18 4.31 14.97
CA SER A 139 36.16 4.74 13.56
C SER A 139 35.21 5.93 13.35
N ALA A 140 35.63 6.85 12.46
CA ALA A 140 34.85 8.01 12.04
C ALA A 140 33.47 7.55 11.54
N LYS A 141 32.41 8.24 11.99
CA LYS A 141 31.05 8.02 11.47
C LYS A 141 30.90 8.81 10.19
N GLU A 142 30.68 8.12 9.10
CA GLU A 142 30.49 8.73 7.80
C GLU A 142 29.02 8.70 7.38
N ILE A 143 28.52 9.83 6.90
CA ILE A 143 27.25 9.93 6.19
C ILE A 143 27.59 10.17 4.73
N THR A 144 27.35 9.17 3.90
CA THR A 144 27.58 9.27 2.46
C THR A 144 26.33 9.75 1.77
N PHE A 145 26.44 10.82 1.01
CA PHE A 145 25.39 11.33 0.13
C PHE A 145 25.72 10.89 -1.28
N THR A 146 24.82 10.11 -1.85
CA THR A 146 24.92 9.67 -3.25
C THR A 146 23.71 10.19 -4.01
N GLY A 147 23.95 10.83 -5.12
CA GLY A 147 22.91 11.37 -5.98
C GLY A 147 22.88 12.89 -6.05
N THR A 148 22.18 13.39 -7.05
CA THR A 148 22.00 14.83 -7.26
C THR A 148 20.62 15.25 -6.81
N LEU A 149 20.56 16.12 -5.80
CA LEU A 149 19.32 16.71 -5.30
C LEU A 149 18.98 17.96 -6.12
N VAL A 150 17.77 18.03 -6.63
CA VAL A 150 17.15 19.24 -7.16
C VAL A 150 16.03 19.67 -6.23
N GLU A 151 16.15 20.86 -5.67
CA GLU A 151 15.08 21.51 -4.91
C GLU A 151 14.36 22.50 -5.81
N LEU A 152 13.04 22.34 -5.95
CA LEU A 152 12.21 23.28 -6.70
C LEU A 152 11.92 24.48 -5.78
N PRO A 153 12.25 25.72 -6.18
CA PRO A 153 12.08 26.88 -5.33
C PRO A 153 10.59 27.14 -5.05
N PRO A 154 10.25 27.69 -3.88
CA PRO A 154 8.88 28.09 -3.58
C PRO A 154 8.39 29.18 -4.52
N GLY A 155 7.15 29.04 -5.03
CA GLY A 155 6.51 30.05 -5.87
C GLY A 155 7.13 30.19 -7.28
N ASP A 156 7.88 29.19 -7.74
CA ASP A 156 8.39 29.15 -9.11
C ASP A 156 7.20 29.11 -10.10
N PRO A 157 7.03 30.13 -10.97
CA PRO A 157 5.96 30.15 -11.95
C PRO A 157 6.09 29.03 -12.99
N ASP A 158 7.30 28.48 -13.17
CA ASP A 158 7.62 27.41 -14.11
C ASP A 158 7.82 26.06 -13.40
N SER A 159 7.23 25.90 -12.21
CA SER A 159 7.42 24.70 -11.34
C SER A 159 7.16 23.37 -12.06
N PHE A 160 6.16 23.34 -12.96
CA PHE A 160 5.89 22.16 -13.80
C PHE A 160 7.05 21.83 -14.74
N GLU A 161 7.56 22.82 -15.48
CA GLU A 161 8.67 22.62 -16.43
C GLU A 161 9.95 22.24 -15.70
N THR A 162 10.20 22.81 -14.54
CA THR A 162 11.34 22.46 -13.67
C THR A 162 11.24 21.03 -13.16
N LEU A 163 10.06 20.61 -12.68
CA LEU A 163 9.81 19.22 -12.27
C LEU A 163 9.99 18.26 -13.44
N GLN A 164 9.43 18.59 -14.61
CA GLN A 164 9.56 17.77 -15.81
C GLN A 164 11.02 17.57 -16.23
N LYS A 165 11.82 18.63 -16.23
CA LYS A 165 13.26 18.54 -16.52
C LYS A 165 13.97 17.66 -15.51
N ALA A 166 13.70 17.85 -14.22
CA ALA A 166 14.32 17.06 -13.16
C ALA A 166 13.95 15.56 -13.23
N VAL A 167 12.72 15.24 -13.55
CA VAL A 167 12.27 13.82 -13.71
C VAL A 167 12.93 13.17 -14.93
N LEU A 168 13.14 13.91 -16.02
CA LEU A 168 13.73 13.38 -17.25
C LEU A 168 15.26 13.37 -17.25
N ASP A 169 15.91 14.19 -16.42
CA ASP A 169 17.37 14.25 -16.33
C ASP A 169 17.92 13.02 -15.60
N THR A 170 18.67 12.21 -16.32
CA THR A 170 19.26 10.97 -15.79
C THR A 170 20.34 11.19 -14.73
N GLY A 171 20.86 12.39 -14.59
CA GLY A 171 21.81 12.77 -13.55
C GLY A 171 21.15 13.16 -12.23
N ILE A 172 19.81 13.22 -12.17
CA ILE A 172 19.07 13.62 -10.96
C ILE A 172 18.43 12.39 -10.32
N ASP A 173 18.82 12.09 -9.09
CA ASP A 173 18.30 10.96 -8.33
C ASP A 173 17.28 11.40 -7.26
N SER A 174 17.13 12.70 -7.05
CA SER A 174 16.38 13.23 -5.93
C SER A 174 15.73 14.57 -6.25
N ILE A 175 14.45 14.69 -5.93
CA ILE A 175 13.65 15.90 -6.16
C ILE A 175 12.90 16.25 -4.88
N LYS A 176 12.98 17.53 -4.47
CA LYS A 176 12.18 18.08 -3.37
C LYS A 176 11.29 19.20 -3.89
N LEU A 177 10.02 19.13 -3.61
CA LEU A 177 9.08 20.19 -3.99
C LEU A 177 9.17 21.38 -3.04
N GLY A 178 9.15 22.59 -3.59
CA GLY A 178 9.08 23.83 -2.84
C GLY A 178 7.70 24.49 -2.89
N SER A 179 6.80 24.00 -3.75
CA SER A 179 5.44 24.51 -3.90
C SER A 179 4.52 23.43 -4.48
N ASP A 180 3.22 23.68 -4.45
CA ASP A 180 2.25 22.88 -5.19
C ASP A 180 2.48 23.00 -6.70
N ILE A 181 2.27 21.88 -7.41
CA ILE A 181 2.49 21.81 -8.85
C ILE A 181 1.20 21.44 -9.56
N VAL A 182 0.86 22.22 -10.58
CA VAL A 182 -0.26 21.90 -11.47
C VAL A 182 0.29 21.40 -12.80
N LEU A 183 -0.04 20.15 -13.14
CA LEU A 183 0.35 19.60 -14.44
C LEU A 183 -0.46 20.24 -15.56
N SER A 184 0.19 21.02 -16.40
CA SER A 184 -0.41 21.65 -17.59
C SER A 184 -0.39 20.73 -18.83
N LYS A 185 0.40 19.68 -18.78
CA LYS A 185 0.48 18.58 -19.75
C LYS A 185 1.01 17.33 -19.03
N ARG A 186 1.19 16.21 -19.73
CA ARG A 186 1.83 15.03 -19.14
C ARG A 186 3.19 15.38 -18.53
N LEU A 187 3.46 14.87 -17.32
CA LEU A 187 4.74 15.06 -16.66
C LEU A 187 5.88 14.40 -17.43
N GLN A 188 5.60 13.27 -18.07
CA GLN A 188 6.55 12.59 -18.93
C GLN A 188 5.93 12.36 -20.32
N GLY A 189 6.74 12.44 -21.37
CA GLY A 189 6.34 12.08 -22.72
C GLY A 189 6.16 10.56 -22.89
N THR A 190 6.80 9.99 -23.90
CA THR A 190 6.82 8.54 -24.15
C THR A 190 7.96 7.81 -23.45
N THR A 191 8.85 8.51 -22.75
CA THR A 191 10.04 7.94 -22.11
C THR A 191 9.79 7.70 -20.62
N PRO A 192 9.80 6.44 -20.16
CA PRO A 192 9.71 6.12 -18.73
C PRO A 192 11.00 6.47 -17.99
N VAL A 193 10.90 6.63 -16.67
CA VAL A 193 12.06 6.65 -15.80
C VAL A 193 12.56 5.22 -15.60
N THR A 194 13.83 4.98 -15.88
CA THR A 194 14.47 3.64 -15.78
C THR A 194 15.57 3.60 -14.73
N ARG A 195 15.59 4.55 -13.81
CA ARG A 195 16.59 4.71 -12.74
C ARG A 195 15.93 4.84 -11.36
N SER A 196 16.73 4.71 -10.32
CA SER A 196 16.32 5.13 -8.98
C SER A 196 15.96 6.62 -8.98
N LEU A 197 14.88 6.97 -8.29
CA LEU A 197 14.46 8.35 -8.14
C LEU A 197 13.70 8.50 -6.82
N THR A 198 14.05 9.51 -6.05
CA THR A 198 13.27 9.88 -4.87
C THR A 198 12.56 11.21 -5.10
N ILE A 199 11.27 11.26 -4.77
CA ILE A 199 10.49 12.50 -4.81
C ILE A 199 9.96 12.77 -3.41
N ASN A 200 10.40 13.86 -2.81
CA ASN A 200 9.83 14.37 -1.56
C ASN A 200 8.91 15.55 -1.88
N GLY A 201 7.63 15.34 -1.69
CA GLY A 201 6.64 16.39 -1.87
C GLY A 201 6.73 17.51 -0.83
N ASN A 202 7.42 17.31 0.30
CA ASN A 202 7.56 18.30 1.35
C ASN A 202 6.20 18.86 1.85
N GLY A 203 5.16 18.02 1.77
CA GLY A 203 3.78 18.39 2.12
C GLY A 203 2.97 19.02 0.99
N HIS A 204 3.57 19.21 -0.19
CA HIS A 204 2.92 19.83 -1.35
C HIS A 204 2.11 18.83 -2.18
N THR A 205 1.31 19.38 -3.08
CA THR A 205 0.39 18.65 -3.95
C THR A 205 0.86 18.69 -5.40
N ILE A 206 0.81 17.55 -6.07
CA ILE A 206 0.82 17.48 -7.54
C ILE A 206 -0.62 17.27 -8.00
N SER A 207 -1.13 18.20 -8.81
CA SER A 207 -2.51 18.20 -9.30
C SER A 207 -2.60 18.44 -10.81
N GLY A 208 -3.81 18.36 -11.36
CA GLY A 208 -4.07 18.63 -12.78
C GLY A 208 -4.70 17.45 -13.51
N ALA A 209 -5.20 17.69 -14.72
CA ALA A 209 -5.92 16.69 -15.52
C ALA A 209 -5.01 15.88 -16.46
N TYR A 210 -3.80 15.57 -16.03
CA TYR A 210 -2.80 14.83 -16.80
C TYR A 210 -2.14 13.75 -15.94
N PRO A 211 -1.58 12.68 -16.55
CA PRO A 211 -0.88 11.64 -15.80
C PRO A 211 0.45 12.13 -15.22
N GLY A 212 0.79 11.57 -14.05
CA GLY A 212 1.99 11.86 -13.29
C GLY A 212 3.20 11.01 -13.69
N LEU A 213 3.62 10.11 -12.81
CA LEU A 213 4.92 9.43 -12.86
C LEU A 213 4.84 8.04 -13.49
N TRP A 214 5.76 7.78 -14.40
CA TRP A 214 5.89 6.50 -15.08
C TRP A 214 7.31 5.92 -14.96
N PHE A 215 7.40 4.75 -14.34
CA PHE A 215 8.63 3.98 -14.15
C PHE A 215 8.52 2.64 -14.87
N LYS A 216 9.50 2.27 -15.66
CA LYS A 216 9.46 1.02 -16.44
C LYS A 216 10.84 0.41 -16.64
N GLY A 217 10.89 -0.93 -16.64
CA GLY A 217 12.03 -1.68 -17.12
C GLY A 217 13.31 -1.54 -16.29
N MET A 218 13.18 -1.39 -14.98
CA MET A 218 14.32 -1.39 -14.06
C MET A 218 14.62 -2.82 -13.61
N ASP A 219 15.86 -3.26 -13.76
CA ASP A 219 16.29 -4.56 -13.22
C ASP A 219 16.47 -4.52 -11.70
N SER A 220 16.89 -3.37 -11.19
CA SER A 220 17.11 -3.10 -9.77
C SER A 220 16.99 -1.61 -9.46
N GLY A 221 17.09 -1.25 -8.19
CA GLY A 221 17.03 0.14 -7.74
C GLY A 221 15.73 0.47 -7.03
N THR A 222 15.63 1.68 -6.52
CA THR A 222 14.52 2.11 -5.69
C THR A 222 13.92 3.42 -6.19
N VAL A 223 12.59 3.41 -6.33
CA VAL A 223 11.78 4.62 -6.48
C VAL A 223 11.14 4.91 -5.14
N SER A 224 11.30 6.12 -4.62
CA SER A 224 10.72 6.53 -3.33
C SER A 224 9.87 7.79 -3.50
N ILE A 225 8.62 7.74 -3.07
CA ILE A 225 7.65 8.84 -3.13
C ILE A 225 7.18 9.11 -1.71
N GLN A 226 7.37 10.33 -1.20
CA GLN A 226 7.08 10.63 0.20
C GLN A 226 6.56 12.05 0.41
N ASN A 227 5.80 12.26 1.50
CA ASN A 227 5.30 13.57 1.92
C ASN A 227 4.57 14.34 0.80
N ILE A 228 3.70 13.69 0.06
CA ILE A 228 3.06 14.26 -1.14
C ILE A 228 1.59 13.88 -1.23
N THR A 229 0.82 14.78 -1.83
CA THR A 229 -0.55 14.51 -2.26
C THR A 229 -0.62 14.53 -3.79
N PHE A 230 -1.29 13.53 -4.38
CA PHE A 230 -1.68 13.51 -5.78
C PHE A 230 -3.18 13.78 -5.88
N ASP A 231 -3.60 14.83 -6.58
CA ASP A 231 -5.01 15.24 -6.63
C ASP A 231 -5.48 15.55 -8.04
N GLY A 232 -6.58 14.92 -8.45
CA GLY A 232 -7.23 15.19 -9.72
C GLY A 232 -6.48 14.73 -10.97
N LEU A 233 -5.45 13.90 -10.84
CA LEU A 233 -4.69 13.41 -11.98
C LEU A 233 -5.54 12.45 -12.83
N LYS A 234 -5.42 12.57 -14.17
CA LYS A 234 -6.23 11.78 -15.10
C LYS A 234 -5.41 11.23 -16.26
N THR A 235 -5.79 10.03 -16.71
CA THR A 235 -5.36 9.54 -18.03
C THR A 235 -6.43 9.86 -19.07
N SER A 236 -6.06 10.03 -20.33
CA SER A 236 -6.99 10.18 -21.44
C SER A 236 -7.09 8.90 -22.28
N SER A 237 -8.15 8.75 -23.07
CA SER A 237 -8.31 7.61 -23.98
C SER A 237 -7.23 7.51 -25.07
N GLY A 238 -6.48 8.59 -25.29
CA GLY A 238 -5.32 8.66 -26.18
C GLY A 238 -4.00 8.32 -25.51
N ASP A 239 -3.99 8.15 -24.18
CA ASP A 239 -2.81 7.84 -23.39
C ASP A 239 -2.42 6.35 -23.47
N ARG A 240 -2.42 5.78 -24.69
CA ARG A 240 -1.89 4.45 -24.93
C ARG A 240 -0.39 4.57 -25.17
N TYR A 241 0.41 4.23 -24.19
CA TYR A 241 1.80 3.88 -24.43
C TYR A 241 1.82 2.50 -25.10
N GLU A 242 2.75 2.23 -25.96
CA GLU A 242 2.91 1.02 -26.78
C GLU A 242 2.26 -0.26 -26.19
N GLY A 243 0.96 -0.49 -26.49
CA GLY A 243 0.21 -1.65 -26.00
C GLY A 243 -1.22 -1.33 -25.52
N PRO A 244 -2.05 -2.35 -25.28
CA PRO A 244 -3.46 -2.18 -24.92
C PRO A 244 -3.70 -1.82 -23.44
N VAL A 245 -2.69 -1.37 -22.69
CA VAL A 245 -2.76 -1.26 -21.23
C VAL A 245 -2.78 0.20 -20.81
N SER A 246 -3.81 0.60 -20.10
CA SER A 246 -3.98 1.94 -19.53
C SER A 246 -3.27 2.06 -18.17
N PHE A 247 -2.80 3.22 -17.84
CA PHE A 247 -1.87 3.53 -16.74
C PHE A 247 -2.59 3.99 -15.48
N GLY A 248 -1.95 3.79 -14.31
CA GLY A 248 -2.30 4.52 -13.09
C GLY A 248 -1.99 6.01 -13.26
N PRO A 249 -2.96 6.92 -13.07
CA PRO A 249 -2.76 8.33 -13.39
C PRO A 249 -1.76 9.04 -12.49
N ALA A 250 -1.57 8.61 -11.24
CA ALA A 250 -0.56 9.20 -10.36
C ALA A 250 0.80 8.50 -10.49
N ILE A 251 0.80 7.16 -10.35
CA ILE A 251 2.01 6.36 -10.43
C ILE A 251 1.74 5.12 -11.27
N PHE A 252 2.58 4.91 -12.27
CA PHE A 252 2.66 3.67 -13.03
C PHE A 252 4.06 3.06 -12.85
N PHE A 253 4.13 1.92 -12.18
CA PHE A 253 5.34 1.18 -11.91
C PHE A 253 5.26 -0.19 -12.60
N ASP A 254 5.95 -0.32 -13.74
CA ASP A 254 5.95 -1.53 -14.56
C ASP A 254 7.38 -2.00 -14.82
N MET A 255 7.75 -3.08 -14.18
CA MET A 255 9.09 -3.64 -14.33
C MET A 255 9.22 -4.61 -15.51
N GLY A 256 8.20 -4.64 -16.35
CA GLY A 256 8.24 -5.25 -17.70
C GLY A 256 7.79 -6.69 -17.77
N TYR A 257 7.05 -6.96 -18.84
CA TYR A 257 6.49 -8.26 -19.24
C TYR A 257 7.46 -9.10 -20.11
N PHE A 258 8.74 -8.72 -20.21
CA PHE A 258 9.67 -9.39 -21.11
C PHE A 258 10.34 -10.59 -20.44
N ALA A 259 10.58 -11.62 -21.22
CA ALA A 259 10.92 -13.00 -20.85
C ALA A 259 11.95 -13.24 -19.71
N ASP A 260 12.61 -12.21 -19.20
CA ASP A 260 13.57 -12.31 -18.10
C ASP A 260 13.28 -11.37 -16.89
N ASN A 261 12.26 -10.51 -16.95
CA ASN A 261 12.05 -9.45 -15.93
C ASN A 261 11.30 -9.90 -14.66
N TRP A 262 10.85 -11.16 -14.57
CA TRP A 262 10.42 -11.74 -13.29
C TRP A 262 11.54 -11.74 -12.23
N LYS A 263 12.77 -11.48 -12.63
CA LYS A 263 13.96 -11.32 -11.77
C LYS A 263 14.16 -9.90 -11.25
N SER A 264 13.36 -8.92 -11.70
CA SER A 264 13.52 -7.54 -11.24
C SER A 264 13.45 -7.46 -9.71
N THR A 265 14.46 -6.86 -9.12
CA THR A 265 14.52 -6.50 -7.70
C THR A 265 14.21 -5.03 -7.47
N ALA A 266 13.74 -4.34 -8.51
CA ALA A 266 13.35 -2.94 -8.43
C ALA A 266 12.20 -2.76 -7.43
N LYS A 267 12.28 -1.67 -6.68
CA LYS A 267 11.40 -1.38 -5.56
C LYS A 267 10.70 -0.04 -5.72
N LEU A 268 9.39 -0.01 -5.49
CA LEU A 268 8.63 1.21 -5.28
C LEU A 268 8.32 1.36 -3.79
N ILE A 269 8.68 2.50 -3.23
CA ILE A 269 8.32 2.88 -1.85
C ILE A 269 7.39 4.08 -1.92
N ILE A 270 6.17 3.92 -1.40
CA ILE A 270 5.24 5.02 -1.15
C ILE A 270 5.27 5.26 0.35
N GLY A 271 5.80 6.40 0.77
CA GLY A 271 6.02 6.71 2.19
C GLY A 271 4.73 6.91 2.98
N ASP A 272 4.87 7.00 4.29
CA ASP A 272 3.77 7.20 5.22
C ASP A 272 2.97 8.47 4.89
N GLY A 273 1.65 8.40 5.05
CA GLY A 273 0.76 9.54 4.91
C GLY A 273 0.60 10.11 3.50
N VAL A 274 1.17 9.47 2.47
CA VAL A 274 0.94 9.85 1.07
C VAL A 274 -0.54 9.71 0.73
N GLN A 275 -1.08 10.68 -0.01
CA GLN A 275 -2.49 10.73 -0.36
C GLN A 275 -2.69 10.71 -1.88
N PHE A 276 -3.64 9.91 -2.32
CA PHE A 276 -4.14 9.88 -3.70
C PHE A 276 -5.62 10.27 -3.67
N ARG A 277 -5.98 11.35 -4.35
CA ARG A 277 -7.36 11.88 -4.32
C ARG A 277 -7.86 12.20 -5.72
N ASN A 278 -9.13 11.87 -5.97
CA ASN A 278 -9.85 12.30 -7.17
C ASN A 278 -9.14 11.93 -8.49
N THR A 279 -8.31 10.91 -8.47
CA THR A 279 -7.57 10.45 -9.66
C THR A 279 -8.45 9.58 -10.53
N GLU A 280 -8.25 9.61 -11.86
CA GLU A 280 -9.12 8.90 -12.79
C GLU A 280 -8.32 8.27 -13.93
N SER A 281 -8.41 6.95 -14.05
CA SER A 281 -7.94 6.21 -15.22
C SER A 281 -9.11 6.00 -16.19
N VAL A 282 -9.03 6.61 -17.36
CA VAL A 282 -10.13 6.60 -18.34
C VAL A 282 -10.18 5.28 -19.10
N GLY A 283 -11.40 4.75 -19.32
CA GLY A 283 -11.63 3.51 -20.06
C GLY A 283 -11.38 2.26 -19.21
N ASP A 284 -10.77 1.23 -19.82
CA ASP A 284 -10.47 -0.03 -19.14
C ASP A 284 -9.15 0.00 -18.34
N GLY A 285 -8.67 1.20 -18.04
CA GLY A 285 -7.40 1.43 -17.37
C GLY A 285 -7.31 0.81 -15.98
N ALA A 286 -6.29 0.00 -15.74
CA ALA A 286 -6.02 -0.58 -14.44
C ALA A 286 -5.39 0.43 -13.48
N GLY A 287 -5.86 0.47 -12.23
CA GLY A 287 -5.39 1.38 -11.19
C GLY A 287 -5.90 2.82 -11.35
N GLY A 288 -6.88 3.21 -10.57
CA GLY A 288 -7.42 4.59 -10.62
C GLY A 288 -6.45 5.64 -10.07
N ALA A 289 -5.50 5.26 -9.24
CA ALA A 289 -4.40 6.11 -8.79
C ALA A 289 -3.05 5.47 -9.11
N VAL A 290 -2.84 4.25 -8.64
CA VAL A 290 -1.57 3.54 -8.74
C VAL A 290 -1.78 2.22 -9.46
N ARG A 291 -0.94 1.96 -10.46
CA ARG A 291 -0.81 0.65 -11.08
C ARG A 291 0.60 0.13 -10.88
N THR A 292 0.71 -1.12 -10.45
CA THR A 292 1.99 -1.80 -10.34
C THR A 292 1.96 -3.13 -11.09
N ALA A 293 3.03 -3.42 -11.82
CA ALA A 293 3.24 -4.67 -12.50
C ALA A 293 4.70 -5.11 -12.32
N HIS A 294 4.88 -6.30 -11.73
CA HIS A 294 6.18 -6.85 -11.39
C HIS A 294 6.97 -5.99 -10.37
N GLY A 295 8.06 -6.52 -9.83
CA GLY A 295 8.86 -5.82 -8.81
C GLY A 295 8.28 -5.89 -7.39
N ILE A 296 8.87 -5.12 -6.50
CA ILE A 296 8.54 -5.06 -5.06
C ILE A 296 7.90 -3.71 -4.77
N VAL A 297 6.79 -3.71 -4.05
CA VAL A 297 6.06 -2.48 -3.71
C VAL A 297 5.87 -2.40 -2.20
N GLU A 298 6.28 -1.31 -1.61
CA GLU A 298 6.06 -1.00 -0.20
C GLU A 298 5.27 0.29 -0.09
N ILE A 299 4.10 0.21 0.51
CA ILE A 299 3.24 1.35 0.81
C ILE A 299 3.24 1.53 2.33
N GLY A 300 3.55 2.72 2.79
CA GLY A 300 3.69 3.04 4.21
C GLY A 300 2.38 3.09 4.97
N ASN A 301 2.47 3.53 6.22
CA ASN A 301 1.33 3.67 7.11
C ASN A 301 0.51 4.94 6.76
N ASN A 302 -0.78 4.93 7.13
CA ASN A 302 -1.67 6.08 6.98
C ASN A 302 -1.78 6.61 5.53
N VAL A 303 -1.46 5.78 4.53
CA VAL A 303 -1.66 6.12 3.12
C VAL A 303 -3.15 6.06 2.78
N SER A 304 -3.61 6.97 1.93
CA SER A 304 -5.02 7.04 1.57
C SER A 304 -5.26 7.11 0.07
N PHE A 305 -6.29 6.38 -0.38
CA PHE A 305 -6.84 6.39 -1.74
C PHE A 305 -8.30 6.83 -1.65
N ILE A 306 -8.59 8.05 -2.08
CA ILE A 306 -9.90 8.68 -1.88
C ILE A 306 -10.51 9.10 -3.21
N ASN A 307 -11.73 8.63 -3.52
CA ASN A 307 -12.46 8.97 -4.73
C ASN A 307 -11.68 8.71 -6.04
N CYS A 308 -10.84 7.68 -6.05
CA CYS A 308 -10.09 7.31 -7.24
C CYS A 308 -10.94 6.39 -8.13
N THR A 309 -10.84 6.54 -9.45
CA THR A 309 -11.63 5.79 -10.41
C THR A 309 -10.74 5.08 -11.44
N GLY A 310 -10.94 3.77 -11.63
CA GLY A 310 -10.19 2.98 -12.60
C GLY A 310 -10.97 1.81 -13.18
N GLY A 311 -10.46 1.17 -14.20
CA GLY A 311 -11.06 -0.04 -14.76
C GLY A 311 -10.92 -1.25 -13.82
N SER A 312 -9.72 -1.49 -13.28
CA SER A 312 -9.46 -2.53 -12.30
C SER A 312 -8.67 -1.92 -11.14
N GLY A 313 -9.18 -2.06 -9.91
CA GLY A 313 -8.64 -1.37 -8.73
C GLY A 313 -8.83 0.14 -8.82
N GLY A 314 -9.97 0.67 -8.34
CA GLY A 314 -10.23 2.11 -8.38
C GLY A 314 -9.15 2.95 -7.72
N GLY A 315 -8.53 2.47 -6.63
CA GLY A 315 -7.34 3.06 -6.02
C GLY A 315 -6.06 2.43 -6.53
N LEU A 316 -5.89 1.13 -6.31
CA LEU A 316 -4.67 0.37 -6.57
C LEU A 316 -4.94 -0.88 -7.40
N TYR A 317 -4.20 -1.04 -8.48
CA TYR A 317 -4.06 -2.32 -9.17
C TYR A 317 -2.68 -2.90 -8.87
N SER A 318 -2.63 -4.08 -8.28
CA SER A 318 -1.38 -4.73 -7.91
C SER A 318 -1.18 -6.07 -8.60
N GLU A 319 -0.17 -6.12 -9.43
CA GLU A 319 0.40 -7.32 -10.05
C GLU A 319 1.87 -7.48 -9.62
N SER A 320 2.15 -7.21 -8.35
CA SER A 320 3.50 -7.13 -7.75
C SER A 320 3.53 -7.82 -6.39
N PHE A 321 4.73 -7.96 -5.82
CA PHE A 321 4.90 -8.32 -4.41
C PHE A 321 4.68 -7.07 -3.56
N THR A 322 3.47 -6.90 -3.04
CA THR A 322 3.05 -5.63 -2.41
C THR A 322 2.85 -5.79 -0.91
N THR A 323 3.45 -4.90 -0.14
CA THR A 323 3.20 -4.74 1.29
C THR A 323 2.66 -3.34 1.55
N ILE A 324 1.56 -3.24 2.29
CA ILE A 324 0.89 -2.01 2.68
C ILE A 324 0.90 -1.93 4.21
N GLY A 325 1.26 -0.79 4.76
CA GLY A 325 1.35 -0.57 6.20
C GLY A 325 0.00 -0.46 6.91
N ASP A 326 0.06 0.01 8.14
CA ASP A 326 -1.10 0.13 9.03
C ASP A 326 -1.96 1.36 8.71
N ASN A 327 -3.24 1.30 9.11
CA ASN A 327 -4.20 2.40 9.03
C ASN A 327 -4.41 2.95 7.60
N VAL A 328 -4.25 2.11 6.57
CA VAL A 328 -4.51 2.51 5.19
C VAL A 328 -6.01 2.74 4.99
N VAL A 329 -6.35 3.75 4.18
CA VAL A 329 -7.73 4.12 3.88
C VAL A 329 -8.00 4.03 2.39
N PHE A 330 -9.04 3.28 2.04
CA PHE A 330 -9.63 3.26 0.71
C PHE A 330 -11.08 3.72 0.81
N GLU A 331 -11.38 4.95 0.39
CA GLU A 331 -12.73 5.53 0.53
C GLU A 331 -13.27 6.07 -0.79
N GLY A 332 -14.50 5.69 -1.13
CA GLY A 332 -15.22 6.22 -2.28
C GLY A 332 -14.63 5.86 -3.64
N ASN A 333 -13.73 4.87 -3.71
CA ASN A 333 -13.09 4.50 -4.95
C ASN A 333 -14.05 3.68 -5.85
N LYS A 334 -13.85 3.80 -7.16
CA LYS A 334 -14.71 3.15 -8.16
C LYS A 334 -13.89 2.34 -9.15
N GLY A 335 -14.29 1.08 -9.33
CA GLY A 335 -13.68 0.17 -10.28
C GLY A 335 -14.72 -0.55 -11.14
N ARG A 336 -14.27 -1.24 -12.19
CA ARG A 336 -15.04 -2.30 -12.86
C ARG A 336 -14.79 -3.63 -12.14
N ARG A 337 -13.60 -3.77 -11.55
CA ARG A 337 -13.15 -4.92 -10.74
C ARG A 337 -12.38 -4.39 -9.55
N GLY A 338 -12.74 -4.82 -8.34
CA GLY A 338 -12.19 -4.29 -7.12
C GLY A 338 -12.34 -2.77 -7.03
N GLY A 339 -13.43 -2.28 -6.46
CA GLY A 339 -13.70 -0.84 -6.40
C GLY A 339 -12.55 -0.01 -5.84
N ALA A 340 -11.81 -0.56 -4.89
CA ALA A 340 -10.61 0.04 -4.31
C ALA A 340 -9.32 -0.64 -4.78
N LEU A 341 -9.24 -1.96 -4.63
CA LEU A 341 -8.04 -2.75 -4.84
C LEU A 341 -8.34 -3.96 -5.74
N ASN A 342 -7.48 -4.18 -6.73
CA ASN A 342 -7.46 -5.41 -7.49
C ASN A 342 -6.11 -6.13 -7.29
N VAL A 343 -6.16 -7.41 -6.90
CA VAL A 343 -4.99 -8.27 -6.68
C VAL A 343 -4.91 -9.29 -7.81
N VAL A 344 -3.80 -9.28 -8.52
CA VAL A 344 -3.59 -10.14 -9.69
C VAL A 344 -2.22 -10.80 -9.63
N ASP A 345 -2.18 -12.09 -9.88
CA ASP A 345 -0.94 -12.80 -10.17
C ASP A 345 -0.92 -13.14 -11.66
N ASP A 346 -0.09 -12.47 -12.40
CA ASP A 346 0.24 -12.54 -13.82
C ASP A 346 -0.59 -13.53 -14.68
N TYR A 347 -1.65 -13.03 -15.28
CA TYR A 347 -2.58 -13.85 -16.09
C TYR A 347 -2.03 -14.25 -17.46
N GLY A 348 -1.01 -13.60 -17.97
CA GLY A 348 -0.56 -13.76 -19.36
C GLY A 348 0.78 -14.43 -19.56
N GLY A 349 1.68 -14.41 -18.57
CA GLY A 349 3.06 -14.91 -18.70
C GLY A 349 3.27 -16.38 -18.31
N TYR A 350 2.40 -16.92 -17.48
CA TYR A 350 2.63 -18.25 -16.89
C TYR A 350 2.53 -19.43 -17.87
N LEU A 351 1.77 -19.32 -18.92
CA LEU A 351 1.66 -20.39 -19.92
C LEU A 351 2.96 -20.62 -20.70
N THR A 352 3.88 -19.68 -20.65
CA THR A 352 5.16 -19.73 -21.36
C THR A 352 6.38 -19.70 -20.42
N ASP A 353 6.19 -19.53 -19.11
CA ASP A 353 7.27 -19.50 -18.12
C ASP A 353 7.70 -20.94 -17.74
N PRO A 354 8.90 -21.39 -18.14
CA PRO A 354 9.38 -22.72 -17.78
C PRO A 354 9.58 -22.91 -16.27
N ASN A 355 9.67 -21.84 -15.48
CA ASN A 355 9.82 -21.93 -14.01
C ASN A 355 8.48 -22.18 -13.33
N TYR A 356 7.37 -21.86 -13.96
CA TYR A 356 6.04 -22.22 -13.46
C TYR A 356 5.88 -23.75 -13.38
N ALA A 357 6.29 -24.46 -14.45
CA ALA A 357 6.25 -25.92 -14.48
C ALA A 357 7.24 -26.56 -13.46
N SER A 358 8.29 -25.87 -13.04
CA SER A 358 9.27 -26.36 -12.07
C SER A 358 8.90 -26.11 -10.61
N GLY A 359 7.80 -25.40 -10.33
CA GLY A 359 7.40 -25.02 -8.95
C GLY A 359 8.28 -23.97 -8.28
N ALA A 360 9.20 -23.35 -9.02
CA ALA A 360 10.13 -22.34 -8.50
C ALA A 360 9.54 -20.91 -8.48
N ARG A 361 8.34 -20.73 -9.00
CA ARG A 361 7.68 -19.43 -9.05
C ARG A 361 7.19 -18.98 -7.66
N ARG A 362 7.42 -17.72 -7.33
CA ARG A 362 6.78 -17.07 -6.17
C ARG A 362 5.41 -16.52 -6.56
N VAL A 363 4.38 -16.91 -5.83
CA VAL A 363 3.04 -16.35 -5.96
C VAL A 363 3.06 -14.87 -5.58
N LYS A 364 2.53 -14.00 -6.44
CA LYS A 364 2.39 -12.58 -6.12
C LYS A 364 1.35 -12.39 -5.02
N TYR A 365 1.57 -11.41 -4.19
CA TYR A 365 0.71 -11.16 -3.04
C TYR A 365 0.51 -9.67 -2.77
N VAL A 366 -0.57 -9.37 -2.07
CA VAL A 366 -0.78 -8.11 -1.37
C VAL A 366 -0.96 -8.41 0.11
N HIS A 367 -0.07 -7.88 0.93
CA HIS A 367 -0.20 -7.89 2.39
C HIS A 367 -0.57 -6.49 2.88
N ILE A 368 -1.60 -6.39 3.72
CA ILE A 368 -2.09 -5.14 4.29
C ILE A 368 -2.00 -5.23 5.81
N GLY A 369 -1.39 -4.23 6.43
CA GLY A 369 -1.24 -4.12 7.87
C GLY A 369 -2.56 -3.90 8.61
N LYS A 370 -2.45 -3.52 9.87
CA LYS A 370 -3.59 -3.41 10.81
C LYS A 370 -4.49 -2.22 10.52
N ASN A 371 -5.75 -2.35 10.97
CA ASN A 371 -6.75 -1.29 10.97
C ASN A 371 -7.04 -0.70 9.57
N ALA A 372 -6.94 -1.49 8.53
CA ALA A 372 -7.28 -1.05 7.18
C ALA A 372 -8.78 -0.71 7.07
N LEU A 373 -9.09 0.42 6.44
CA LEU A 373 -10.46 0.88 6.23
C LEU A 373 -10.81 0.86 4.74
N PHE A 374 -11.84 0.10 4.38
CA PHE A 374 -12.45 0.09 3.05
C PHE A 374 -13.89 0.60 3.17
N LYS A 375 -14.15 1.83 2.70
CA LYS A 375 -15.42 2.50 2.92
C LYS A 375 -16.02 3.04 1.62
N ASN A 376 -17.30 2.71 1.38
CA ASN A 376 -18.07 3.25 0.25
C ASN A 376 -17.42 3.04 -1.12
N ASN A 377 -16.61 2.00 -1.28
CA ASN A 377 -16.03 1.68 -2.59
C ASN A 377 -17.05 0.94 -3.45
N SER A 378 -16.97 1.07 -4.76
CA SER A 378 -18.02 0.55 -5.61
C SER A 378 -17.55 -0.04 -6.93
N VAL A 379 -18.29 -1.05 -7.38
CA VAL A 379 -18.23 -1.63 -8.72
C VAL A 379 -19.60 -1.48 -9.39
N GLU A 380 -19.63 -0.71 -10.46
CA GLU A 380 -20.88 -0.31 -11.14
C GLU A 380 -21.31 -1.22 -12.30
N LEU A 381 -20.46 -2.16 -12.74
CA LEU A 381 -20.76 -3.04 -13.87
C LEU A 381 -21.61 -4.24 -13.46
N LEU A 382 -22.49 -4.64 -14.40
CA LEU A 382 -23.27 -5.88 -14.33
C LEU A 382 -22.51 -7.00 -15.08
N GLY A 383 -22.65 -8.25 -14.59
CA GLY A 383 -22.13 -9.45 -15.26
C GLY A 383 -20.77 -9.91 -14.75
N SER A 384 -20.14 -10.84 -15.48
CA SER A 384 -18.91 -11.55 -15.06
C SER A 384 -17.65 -10.70 -14.86
N GLY A 385 -17.78 -9.39 -14.90
CA GLY A 385 -16.66 -8.46 -14.68
C GLY A 385 -16.86 -7.50 -13.51
N GLY A 386 -18.00 -7.58 -12.81
CA GLY A 386 -18.36 -6.61 -11.76
C GLY A 386 -18.20 -7.16 -10.34
N ASN A 387 -17.00 -7.55 -9.93
CA ASN A 387 -16.77 -8.24 -8.67
C ASN A 387 -16.00 -7.41 -7.66
N GLY A 388 -16.30 -7.62 -6.37
CA GLY A 388 -15.58 -7.02 -5.25
C GLY A 388 -15.76 -5.51 -5.14
N GLY A 389 -16.82 -5.06 -4.44
CA GLY A 389 -17.08 -3.62 -4.25
C GLY A 389 -15.91 -2.85 -3.67
N ALA A 390 -15.11 -3.47 -2.79
CA ALA A 390 -13.84 -2.94 -2.33
C ALA A 390 -12.66 -3.68 -2.96
N ILE A 391 -12.58 -4.99 -2.79
CA ILE A 391 -11.41 -5.78 -3.21
C ILE A 391 -11.85 -6.92 -4.13
N GLU A 392 -11.14 -7.10 -5.24
CA GLU A 392 -11.18 -8.34 -6.02
C GLU A 392 -9.79 -9.01 -5.99
N VAL A 393 -9.77 -10.28 -5.62
CA VAL A 393 -8.61 -11.17 -5.76
C VAL A 393 -8.89 -12.07 -6.93
N GLN A 394 -8.29 -11.77 -8.09
CA GLN A 394 -8.47 -12.58 -9.32
C GLN A 394 -7.59 -13.81 -9.32
N SER A 395 -6.40 -13.68 -8.73
CA SER A 395 -5.40 -14.73 -8.58
C SER A 395 -4.35 -14.27 -7.59
N GLY A 396 -3.56 -15.21 -7.05
CA GLY A 396 -2.54 -14.87 -6.06
C GLY A 396 -3.08 -14.77 -4.62
N GLU A 397 -2.37 -14.09 -3.77
CA GLU A 397 -2.67 -14.07 -2.33
C GLU A 397 -2.96 -12.66 -1.81
N LEU A 398 -4.05 -12.52 -1.05
CA LEU A 398 -4.33 -11.36 -0.22
C LEU A 398 -4.17 -11.75 1.24
N SER A 399 -3.44 -10.96 2.03
CA SER A 399 -3.47 -11.06 3.48
C SER A 399 -3.75 -9.70 4.11
N ILE A 400 -4.59 -9.67 5.14
CA ILE A 400 -4.93 -8.45 5.88
C ILE A 400 -4.81 -8.75 7.37
N ASP A 401 -4.06 -7.94 8.08
CA ASP A 401 -3.89 -8.06 9.52
C ASP A 401 -5.15 -7.66 10.31
N ASP A 402 -5.05 -7.68 11.64
CA ASP A 402 -6.18 -7.44 12.53
C ASP A 402 -6.79 -6.03 12.42
N GLY A 403 -8.10 -5.95 12.64
CA GLY A 403 -8.83 -4.71 12.78
C GLY A 403 -9.36 -4.12 11.47
N ALA A 404 -9.34 -4.88 10.39
CA ALA A 404 -9.88 -4.40 9.12
C ALA A 404 -11.39 -4.13 9.17
N THR A 405 -11.81 -3.02 8.56
CA THR A 405 -13.22 -2.63 8.47
C THR A 405 -13.63 -2.41 7.02
N PHE A 406 -14.69 -3.10 6.62
CA PHE A 406 -15.33 -2.97 5.31
C PHE A 406 -16.75 -2.45 5.51
N THR A 407 -17.03 -1.21 5.13
CA THR A 407 -18.34 -0.60 5.37
C THR A 407 -18.90 0.09 4.14
N GLY A 408 -20.17 -0.19 3.84
CA GLY A 408 -20.91 0.46 2.77
C GLY A 408 -20.36 0.19 1.35
N ASN A 409 -19.54 -0.85 1.17
CA ASN A 409 -19.01 -1.17 -0.16
C ASN A 409 -20.08 -1.86 -1.00
N THR A 410 -20.09 -1.60 -2.31
CA THR A 410 -21.16 -2.06 -3.18
C THR A 410 -20.64 -2.68 -4.48
N SER A 411 -21.25 -3.79 -4.88
CA SER A 411 -21.05 -4.38 -6.20
C SER A 411 -22.41 -4.61 -6.87
N LYS A 412 -22.57 -4.22 -8.11
CA LYS A 412 -23.79 -4.57 -8.87
C LYS A 412 -23.88 -6.07 -9.20
N SER A 413 -22.81 -6.82 -9.06
CA SER A 413 -22.76 -8.26 -9.32
C SER A 413 -22.50 -9.05 -8.04
N THR A 414 -21.25 -9.30 -7.69
CA THR A 414 -20.89 -10.24 -6.61
C THR A 414 -19.85 -9.64 -5.66
N GLY A 415 -19.88 -10.07 -4.39
CA GLY A 415 -18.96 -9.63 -3.36
C GLY A 415 -19.05 -8.13 -3.07
N GLY A 416 -20.03 -7.72 -2.26
CA GLY A 416 -20.22 -6.30 -1.95
C GLY A 416 -18.96 -5.64 -1.37
N ALA A 417 -18.18 -6.37 -0.57
CA ALA A 417 -16.86 -5.94 -0.11
C ALA A 417 -15.74 -6.69 -0.84
N ILE A 418 -15.68 -8.00 -0.72
CA ILE A 418 -14.57 -8.81 -1.25
C ILE A 418 -15.09 -9.87 -2.22
N ALA A 419 -14.43 -10.02 -3.35
CA ALA A 419 -14.57 -11.16 -4.24
C ALA A 419 -13.23 -11.90 -4.35
N VAL A 420 -13.24 -13.19 -4.02
CA VAL A 420 -12.13 -14.11 -4.24
C VAL A 420 -12.53 -15.04 -5.37
N CYS A 421 -11.96 -14.82 -6.55
CA CYS A 421 -12.42 -15.42 -7.80
C CYS A 421 -11.46 -16.50 -8.28
N ASP A 422 -11.97 -17.67 -8.65
CA ASP A 422 -11.17 -18.72 -9.30
C ASP A 422 -11.18 -18.55 -10.83
N TRP A 423 -10.38 -17.62 -11.32
CA TRP A 423 -10.26 -17.36 -12.76
C TRP A 423 -9.40 -18.40 -13.49
N SER A 424 -8.58 -19.13 -12.78
CA SER A 424 -7.71 -20.14 -13.34
C SER A 424 -7.40 -21.23 -12.31
N PRO A 425 -7.72 -22.50 -12.61
CA PRO A 425 -7.36 -23.62 -11.73
C PRO A 425 -5.86 -23.74 -11.42
N GLN A 426 -5.01 -23.12 -12.25
CA GLN A 426 -3.56 -23.11 -12.08
C GLN A 426 -3.09 -21.99 -11.13
N LEU A 427 -3.92 -20.99 -10.88
CA LEU A 427 -3.61 -19.82 -10.06
C LEU A 427 -4.75 -19.52 -9.07
N PRO A 428 -4.98 -20.39 -8.08
CA PRO A 428 -6.08 -20.21 -7.14
C PRO A 428 -5.93 -18.90 -6.39
N ALA A 429 -7.02 -18.16 -6.29
CA ALA A 429 -7.10 -16.97 -5.46
C ALA A 429 -7.23 -17.36 -3.99
N LYS A 430 -6.54 -16.64 -3.12
CA LYS A 430 -6.56 -16.87 -1.68
C LYS A 430 -6.65 -15.58 -0.90
N ALA A 431 -7.47 -15.57 0.13
CA ALA A 431 -7.55 -14.45 1.07
C ALA A 431 -7.45 -14.93 2.52
N VAL A 432 -6.53 -14.33 3.27
CA VAL A 432 -6.33 -14.59 4.70
C VAL A 432 -6.51 -13.29 5.47
N LEU A 433 -7.47 -13.25 6.37
CA LEU A 433 -7.75 -12.07 7.17
C LEU A 433 -7.52 -12.37 8.67
N GLY A 434 -7.01 -11.40 9.39
CA GLY A 434 -7.05 -11.37 10.85
C GLY A 434 -8.47 -11.13 11.35
N SER A 435 -8.63 -10.34 12.41
CA SER A 435 -9.95 -9.88 12.84
C SER A 435 -10.50 -8.84 11.85
N ALA A 436 -11.80 -8.96 11.52
CA ALA A 436 -12.41 -8.07 10.53
C ALA A 436 -13.90 -7.81 10.81
N THR A 437 -14.39 -6.66 10.36
CA THR A 437 -15.79 -6.28 10.45
C THR A 437 -16.34 -5.87 9.08
N PHE A 438 -17.48 -6.44 8.68
CA PHE A 438 -18.17 -6.16 7.43
C PHE A 438 -19.55 -5.59 7.72
N ILE A 439 -19.79 -4.31 7.41
CA ILE A 439 -21.00 -3.58 7.77
C ILE A 439 -21.66 -3.01 6.52
N GLN A 440 -22.95 -3.32 6.32
CA GLN A 440 -23.77 -2.71 5.28
C GLN A 440 -23.17 -2.77 3.88
N ASN A 441 -22.43 -3.85 3.57
CA ASN A 441 -21.96 -4.08 2.21
C ASN A 441 -23.07 -4.73 1.38
N SER A 442 -23.10 -4.45 0.10
CA SER A 442 -24.20 -4.90 -0.77
C SER A 442 -23.71 -5.45 -2.11
N ALA A 443 -24.28 -6.61 -2.48
CA ALA A 443 -24.08 -7.19 -3.80
C ALA A 443 -25.42 -7.36 -4.54
N GLY A 444 -25.44 -7.10 -5.84
CA GLY A 444 -26.65 -7.27 -6.66
C GLY A 444 -27.07 -8.74 -6.81
N SER A 445 -26.15 -9.68 -6.64
CA SER A 445 -26.43 -11.11 -6.79
C SER A 445 -25.93 -11.93 -5.61
N TYR A 446 -24.61 -12.10 -5.43
CA TYR A 446 -24.04 -13.10 -4.52
C TYR A 446 -23.06 -12.49 -3.54
N GLY A 447 -23.11 -12.92 -2.27
CA GLY A 447 -22.20 -12.52 -1.21
C GLY A 447 -22.26 -11.03 -0.90
N GLY A 448 -23.23 -10.61 -0.07
CA GLY A 448 -23.42 -9.19 0.29
C GLY A 448 -22.13 -8.54 0.81
N ALA A 449 -21.34 -9.29 1.60
CA ALA A 449 -19.99 -8.90 1.95
C ALA A 449 -18.96 -9.67 1.11
N ILE A 450 -19.01 -11.01 1.09
CA ILE A 450 -17.97 -11.84 0.48
C ILE A 450 -18.57 -12.86 -0.48
N ILE A 451 -18.04 -12.93 -1.70
CA ILE A 451 -18.13 -14.10 -2.57
C ILE A 451 -16.78 -14.84 -2.53
N ASN A 452 -16.82 -16.15 -2.28
CA ASN A 452 -15.64 -16.99 -2.25
C ASN A 452 -15.71 -18.12 -3.28
N GLU A 453 -14.95 -18.03 -4.34
CA GLU A 453 -14.71 -19.08 -5.32
C GLU A 453 -13.32 -19.74 -5.15
N GLY A 454 -12.49 -19.22 -4.21
CA GLY A 454 -11.13 -19.69 -3.92
C GLY A 454 -10.98 -20.22 -2.48
N ASP A 455 -9.94 -19.82 -1.80
CA ASP A 455 -9.67 -20.17 -0.39
C ASP A 455 -9.74 -18.92 0.49
N VAL A 456 -10.72 -18.86 1.39
CA VAL A 456 -10.86 -17.77 2.36
C VAL A 456 -10.68 -18.28 3.78
N ARG A 457 -9.80 -17.62 4.52
CA ARG A 457 -9.52 -17.95 5.92
C ARG A 457 -9.53 -16.71 6.81
N PHE A 458 -10.19 -16.83 7.97
CA PHE A 458 -10.10 -15.86 9.05
C PHE A 458 -9.30 -16.45 10.21
N ASN A 459 -8.23 -15.78 10.59
CA ASN A 459 -7.39 -16.16 11.73
C ASN A 459 -7.83 -15.50 13.04
N GLY A 460 -8.63 -14.43 12.97
CA GLY A 460 -9.21 -13.71 14.09
C GLY A 460 -10.74 -13.68 14.05
N PRO A 461 -11.38 -13.09 15.08
CA PRO A 461 -12.83 -12.91 15.11
C PRO A 461 -13.34 -12.09 13.92
N VAL A 462 -14.51 -12.49 13.39
CA VAL A 462 -15.13 -11.78 12.27
C VAL A 462 -16.60 -11.46 12.55
N SER A 463 -17.04 -10.28 12.12
CA SER A 463 -18.42 -9.82 12.25
C SER A 463 -18.99 -9.37 10.90
N PHE A 464 -20.20 -9.85 10.59
CA PHE A 464 -20.98 -9.48 9.40
C PHE A 464 -22.31 -8.88 9.84
N VAL A 465 -22.50 -7.58 9.63
CA VAL A 465 -23.66 -6.84 10.11
C VAL A 465 -24.39 -6.15 8.96
N GLU A 466 -25.67 -6.42 8.82
CA GLU A 466 -26.55 -5.73 7.85
C GLU A 466 -26.06 -5.79 6.39
N ASN A 467 -25.34 -6.86 6.00
CA ASN A 467 -24.95 -7.03 4.61
C ASN A 467 -26.09 -7.61 3.78
N THR A 468 -26.16 -7.28 2.52
CA THR A 468 -27.28 -7.62 1.65
C THR A 468 -26.83 -8.19 0.31
N ALA A 469 -27.38 -9.34 -0.08
CA ALA A 469 -27.25 -9.89 -1.43
C ALA A 469 -28.61 -9.98 -2.12
N GLY A 470 -28.67 -9.65 -3.40
CA GLY A 470 -29.94 -9.72 -4.14
C GLY A 470 -30.47 -11.15 -4.32
N LYS A 471 -29.58 -12.16 -4.27
CA LYS A 471 -29.95 -13.55 -4.47
C LYS A 471 -29.47 -14.49 -3.35
N ILE A 472 -28.16 -14.61 -3.16
CA ILE A 472 -27.56 -15.70 -2.38
C ILE A 472 -26.49 -15.19 -1.43
N GLY A 473 -26.54 -15.65 -0.17
CA GLY A 473 -25.53 -15.35 0.86
C GLY A 473 -25.49 -13.88 1.26
N GLY A 474 -26.41 -13.46 2.12
CA GLY A 474 -26.55 -12.06 2.52
C GLY A 474 -25.26 -11.45 3.07
N ALA A 475 -24.50 -12.20 3.85
CA ALA A 475 -23.13 -11.85 4.18
C ALA A 475 -22.13 -12.59 3.30
N VAL A 476 -22.15 -13.91 3.30
CA VAL A 476 -21.14 -14.74 2.64
C VAL A 476 -21.79 -15.75 1.69
N CYS A 477 -21.32 -15.80 0.47
CA CYS A 477 -21.56 -16.88 -0.48
C CYS A 477 -20.25 -17.67 -0.65
N ASN A 478 -20.23 -18.91 -0.15
CA ASN A 478 -19.06 -19.80 -0.25
C ASN A 478 -19.29 -20.88 -1.29
N LEU A 479 -18.46 -20.87 -2.33
CA LEU A 479 -18.49 -21.87 -3.41
C LEU A 479 -17.27 -22.80 -3.38
N ASN A 480 -16.28 -22.53 -2.50
CA ASN A 480 -15.08 -23.34 -2.40
C ASN A 480 -14.69 -23.54 -0.91
N THR A 481 -13.51 -23.14 -0.47
CA THR A 481 -13.04 -23.39 0.90
C THR A 481 -13.16 -22.16 1.78
N LEU A 482 -13.89 -22.28 2.90
CA LEU A 482 -14.07 -21.24 3.90
C LEU A 482 -13.68 -21.74 5.29
N ASN A 483 -12.77 -21.05 5.96
CA ASN A 483 -12.37 -21.38 7.32
C ASN A 483 -12.48 -20.14 8.23
N MET A 484 -13.31 -20.22 9.26
CA MET A 484 -13.49 -19.22 10.31
C MET A 484 -13.26 -19.89 11.67
N ALA A 485 -11.99 -20.19 11.99
CA ALA A 485 -11.64 -20.96 13.20
C ALA A 485 -11.92 -20.21 14.52
N ALA A 486 -11.93 -18.87 14.50
CA ALA A 486 -12.26 -18.02 15.65
C ALA A 486 -13.78 -17.76 15.75
N GLU A 487 -14.19 -16.81 16.59
CA GLU A 487 -15.59 -16.40 16.70
C GLU A 487 -16.07 -15.76 15.39
N SER A 488 -17.26 -16.15 14.94
CA SER A 488 -17.92 -15.55 13.79
C SER A 488 -19.34 -15.11 14.12
N ALA A 489 -19.67 -13.85 13.83
CA ALA A 489 -20.98 -13.28 14.10
C ALA A 489 -21.66 -12.81 12.81
N PHE A 490 -22.87 -13.26 12.57
CA PHE A 490 -23.70 -12.87 11.44
C PHE A 490 -24.99 -12.25 11.97
N SER A 491 -25.19 -10.96 11.77
CA SER A 491 -26.34 -10.25 12.33
C SER A 491 -27.06 -9.44 11.26
N LYS A 492 -28.39 -9.62 11.15
CA LYS A 492 -29.26 -8.84 10.28
C LYS A 492 -28.87 -8.85 8.80
N ASN A 493 -28.20 -9.88 8.34
CA ASN A 493 -27.87 -10.00 6.92
C ASN A 493 -29.07 -10.54 6.15
N THR A 494 -29.22 -10.13 4.90
CA THR A 494 -30.41 -10.45 4.09
C THR A 494 -30.07 -10.95 2.69
N ALA A 495 -30.81 -11.94 2.20
CA ALA A 495 -30.67 -12.46 0.83
C ALA A 495 -31.98 -13.09 0.33
N GLY A 496 -32.00 -13.56 -0.93
CA GLY A 496 -33.01 -14.50 -1.40
C GLY A 496 -32.88 -15.84 -0.69
N VAL A 497 -31.63 -16.34 -0.57
CA VAL A 497 -31.31 -17.64 0.03
C VAL A 497 -30.06 -17.49 0.91
N GLY A 498 -30.07 -18.10 2.12
CA GLY A 498 -28.96 -18.01 3.06
C GLY A 498 -28.70 -16.58 3.54
N GLY A 499 -29.57 -16.04 4.40
CA GLY A 499 -29.49 -14.65 4.85
C GLY A 499 -28.13 -14.27 5.44
N GLY A 500 -27.50 -15.17 6.23
CA GLY A 500 -26.13 -15.03 6.70
C GLY A 500 -25.12 -15.68 5.75
N LEU A 501 -25.23 -16.99 5.58
CA LEU A 501 -24.28 -17.82 4.83
C LEU A 501 -25.00 -18.71 3.81
N TYR A 502 -24.57 -18.69 2.58
CA TYR A 502 -24.82 -19.74 1.61
C TYR A 502 -23.55 -20.57 1.43
N ASN A 503 -23.66 -21.89 1.53
CA ASN A 503 -22.51 -22.78 1.42
C ASN A 503 -22.75 -23.89 0.37
N GLU A 504 -22.01 -23.84 -0.71
CA GLU A 504 -21.89 -24.86 -1.77
C GLU A 504 -20.48 -25.46 -1.82
N GLY A 505 -19.58 -25.01 -0.95
CA GLY A 505 -18.23 -25.51 -0.79
C GLY A 505 -18.02 -26.21 0.56
N ILE A 506 -16.77 -26.27 0.96
CA ILE A 506 -16.37 -26.79 2.27
C ILE A 506 -16.23 -25.60 3.24
N ALA A 507 -17.06 -25.59 4.28
CA ALA A 507 -17.00 -24.54 5.29
C ALA A 507 -16.78 -25.13 6.70
N SER A 508 -15.90 -24.49 7.47
CA SER A 508 -15.65 -24.78 8.88
C SER A 508 -15.71 -23.50 9.69
N LEU A 509 -16.65 -23.43 10.60
CA LEU A 509 -16.81 -22.32 11.53
C LEU A 509 -16.52 -22.80 12.96
N GLY A 510 -15.77 -22.01 13.72
CA GLY A 510 -15.55 -22.23 15.14
C GLY A 510 -16.81 -21.94 15.94
N LYS A 511 -16.73 -21.04 16.89
CA LYS A 511 -17.91 -20.56 17.62
C LYS A 511 -18.67 -19.55 16.74
N ALA A 512 -19.89 -19.90 16.34
CA ALA A 512 -20.66 -19.11 15.40
C ALA A 512 -21.99 -18.59 16.01
N SER A 513 -22.34 -17.35 15.67
CA SER A 513 -23.65 -16.79 16.03
C SER A 513 -24.34 -16.20 14.80
N PHE A 514 -25.62 -16.55 14.64
CA PHE A 514 -26.50 -16.08 13.58
C PHE A 514 -27.74 -15.45 14.21
N ILE A 515 -27.84 -14.11 14.14
CA ILE A 515 -28.87 -13.36 14.85
C ILE A 515 -29.65 -12.49 13.87
N GLU A 516 -30.98 -12.69 13.83
CA GLU A 516 -31.90 -11.86 13.04
C GLU A 516 -31.56 -11.80 11.54
N ASN A 517 -30.93 -12.84 10.99
CA ASN A 517 -30.69 -12.89 9.53
C ASN A 517 -32.00 -13.34 8.84
N ALA A 518 -32.20 -12.87 7.60
CA ALA A 518 -33.41 -13.16 6.87
C ALA A 518 -33.15 -13.61 5.44
N ALA A 519 -33.89 -14.62 5.00
CA ALA A 519 -33.90 -15.02 3.60
C ALA A 519 -35.35 -15.04 3.07
N ALA A 520 -35.53 -14.68 1.81
CA ALA A 520 -36.87 -14.72 1.21
C ALA A 520 -37.36 -16.15 1.04
N ASP A 521 -36.51 -17.06 0.60
CA ASP A 521 -36.85 -18.44 0.25
C ASP A 521 -36.41 -19.43 1.33
N GLY A 522 -35.12 -19.66 1.52
CA GLY A 522 -34.65 -20.71 2.41
C GLY A 522 -33.41 -20.36 3.20
N GLY A 523 -33.30 -20.92 4.43
CA GLY A 523 -32.19 -20.74 5.34
C GLY A 523 -31.98 -19.29 5.78
N GLY A 524 -32.85 -18.84 6.72
CA GLY A 524 -32.79 -17.46 7.22
C GLY A 524 -31.39 -17.05 7.70
N ALA A 525 -30.69 -17.97 8.37
CA ALA A 525 -29.28 -17.80 8.70
C ALA A 525 -28.36 -18.49 7.69
N VAL A 526 -28.60 -19.79 7.45
CA VAL A 526 -27.69 -20.64 6.66
C VAL A 526 -28.47 -21.48 5.65
N PHE A 527 -28.01 -21.46 4.42
CA PHE A 527 -28.40 -22.41 3.38
C PHE A 527 -27.17 -23.25 3.02
N ASN A 528 -27.23 -24.57 3.23
CA ASN A 528 -26.13 -25.49 3.01
C ASN A 528 -26.50 -26.56 1.96
N VAL A 529 -25.69 -26.71 0.95
CA VAL A 529 -25.83 -27.77 -0.07
C VAL A 529 -24.56 -28.61 -0.26
N HIS A 530 -23.55 -28.40 0.60
CA HIS A 530 -22.36 -29.24 0.60
C HIS A 530 -21.87 -29.48 2.04
N GLN A 531 -20.61 -29.31 2.34
CA GLN A 531 -20.05 -29.65 3.65
C GLN A 531 -19.95 -28.42 4.54
N LEU A 532 -20.68 -28.42 5.66
CA LEU A 532 -20.62 -27.38 6.68
C LEU A 532 -20.42 -27.98 8.07
N THR A 533 -19.39 -27.53 8.77
CA THR A 533 -19.09 -27.95 10.13
C THR A 533 -19.07 -26.77 11.09
N PHE A 534 -19.80 -26.84 12.16
CA PHE A 534 -19.68 -25.99 13.34
C PHE A 534 -18.82 -26.71 14.38
N ALA A 535 -17.59 -26.23 14.55
CA ALA A 535 -16.61 -26.94 15.36
C ALA A 535 -16.83 -26.76 16.87
N ASP A 536 -17.41 -25.63 17.29
CA ASP A 536 -17.51 -25.29 18.70
C ASP A 536 -18.73 -24.37 18.98
N GLY A 537 -19.84 -24.94 19.33
CA GLY A 537 -21.08 -24.26 19.73
C GLY A 537 -21.63 -23.25 18.72
N ALA A 538 -22.87 -23.41 18.30
CA ALA A 538 -23.52 -22.50 17.36
C ALA A 538 -24.83 -21.93 17.96
N VAL A 539 -25.07 -20.63 17.75
CA VAL A 539 -26.29 -19.96 18.20
C VAL A 539 -27.06 -19.41 17.01
N PHE A 540 -28.32 -19.77 16.91
CA PHE A 540 -29.25 -19.31 15.90
C PHE A 540 -30.46 -18.66 16.58
N SER A 541 -30.58 -17.33 16.48
CA SER A 541 -31.64 -16.60 17.20
C SER A 541 -32.37 -15.61 16.28
N GLY A 542 -33.70 -15.73 16.25
CA GLY A 542 -34.55 -14.77 15.56
C GLY A 542 -34.39 -14.73 14.02
N ASN A 543 -33.81 -15.77 13.41
CA ASN A 543 -33.65 -15.82 11.96
C ASN A 543 -34.97 -16.20 11.27
N SER A 544 -35.18 -15.77 10.04
CA SER A 544 -36.45 -15.96 9.34
C SER A 544 -36.30 -16.31 7.86
N ALA A 545 -37.14 -17.22 7.37
CA ALA A 545 -37.23 -17.60 5.97
C ALA A 545 -38.61 -18.16 5.59
N THR A 546 -38.82 -18.50 4.31
CA THR A 546 -39.96 -19.33 3.93
C THR A 546 -39.78 -20.76 4.46
N ASP A 547 -38.63 -21.39 4.20
CA ASP A 547 -38.28 -22.71 4.73
C ASP A 547 -36.95 -22.68 5.47
N GLY A 548 -36.86 -23.47 6.59
CA GLY A 548 -35.67 -23.45 7.44
C GLY A 548 -35.38 -22.06 8.02
N GLY A 549 -36.19 -21.63 8.98
CA GLY A 549 -36.09 -20.29 9.56
C GLY A 549 -34.68 -19.92 10.03
N ALA A 550 -33.91 -20.90 10.55
CA ALA A 550 -32.48 -20.72 10.75
C ALA A 550 -31.67 -21.42 9.65
N VAL A 551 -31.86 -22.75 9.49
CA VAL A 551 -31.01 -23.56 8.62
C VAL A 551 -31.84 -24.29 7.58
N TYR A 552 -31.40 -24.24 6.34
CA TYR A 552 -31.89 -25.07 5.25
C TYR A 552 -30.71 -25.94 4.77
N ASN A 553 -30.85 -27.29 4.89
CA ASN A 553 -29.82 -28.24 4.45
C ASN A 553 -30.36 -29.16 3.37
N ASP A 554 -29.84 -29.06 2.16
CA ASP A 554 -30.35 -29.77 0.99
C ASP A 554 -29.19 -30.21 0.07
N PHE A 555 -29.42 -30.38 -1.21
CA PHE A 555 -28.45 -30.72 -2.25
C PHE A 555 -28.47 -29.67 -3.36
N SER A 556 -27.41 -29.62 -4.13
CA SER A 556 -27.43 -28.96 -5.44
C SER A 556 -27.52 -29.99 -6.56
N ALA A 557 -28.22 -29.63 -7.62
CA ALA A 557 -28.36 -30.45 -8.80
C ALA A 557 -27.96 -29.68 -10.06
N ASP A 558 -27.43 -30.42 -11.06
CA ASP A 558 -27.18 -29.85 -12.36
C ASP A 558 -28.51 -29.60 -13.15
N LYS A 559 -28.38 -29.01 -14.33
CA LYS A 559 -29.54 -28.74 -15.22
C LYS A 559 -30.33 -29.99 -15.63
N ASP A 560 -29.74 -31.18 -15.51
CA ASP A 560 -30.32 -32.47 -15.85
C ASP A 560 -30.93 -33.18 -14.61
N GLY A 561 -30.88 -32.54 -13.44
CA GLY A 561 -31.40 -33.02 -12.17
C GLY A 561 -30.49 -34.01 -11.43
N ASN A 562 -29.26 -34.22 -11.89
CA ASN A 562 -28.31 -35.06 -11.16
C ASN A 562 -27.76 -34.28 -9.95
N VAL A 563 -27.68 -34.97 -8.80
CA VAL A 563 -27.08 -34.39 -7.59
C VAL A 563 -25.61 -34.13 -7.85
N VAL A 564 -25.22 -32.87 -7.78
CA VAL A 564 -23.82 -32.41 -7.95
C VAL A 564 -23.14 -32.33 -6.57
N SER A 565 -23.89 -31.90 -5.58
CA SER A 565 -23.41 -31.75 -4.21
C SER A 565 -24.50 -32.16 -3.23
N ASP A 566 -24.10 -32.77 -2.12
CA ASP A 566 -25.03 -33.32 -1.11
C ASP A 566 -24.76 -32.67 0.25
N GLY A 567 -25.75 -32.01 0.81
CA GLY A 567 -25.65 -31.26 2.05
C GLY A 567 -25.30 -32.12 3.25
N SER A 568 -24.14 -31.85 3.82
CA SER A 568 -23.69 -32.47 5.08
C SER A 568 -23.48 -31.38 6.13
N LEU A 569 -24.27 -31.44 7.20
CA LEU A 569 -24.22 -30.47 8.30
C LEU A 569 -23.77 -31.18 9.57
N THR A 570 -22.67 -30.68 10.17
CA THR A 570 -22.12 -31.26 11.39
C THR A 570 -22.05 -30.23 12.53
N PHE A 571 -22.53 -30.59 13.70
CA PHE A 571 -22.36 -29.83 14.93
C PHE A 571 -21.47 -30.66 15.89
N ASN A 572 -20.30 -30.12 16.23
CA ASN A 572 -19.37 -30.78 17.17
C ASN A 572 -19.53 -30.27 18.61
N GLY A 573 -20.18 -29.14 18.82
CA GLY A 573 -20.48 -28.54 20.12
C GLY A 573 -21.94 -28.17 20.24
N GLY A 574 -22.37 -27.69 21.39
CA GLY A 574 -23.77 -27.35 21.68
C GLY A 574 -24.37 -26.35 20.70
N ALA A 575 -25.39 -26.74 19.96
CA ALA A 575 -26.16 -25.87 19.08
C ALA A 575 -27.45 -25.38 19.74
N ARG A 576 -27.72 -24.08 19.66
CA ARG A 576 -28.91 -23.47 20.26
C ARG A 576 -29.75 -22.74 19.22
N PHE A 577 -31.03 -23.09 19.15
CA PHE A 577 -31.99 -22.46 18.24
C PHE A 577 -33.09 -21.79 19.07
N THR A 578 -33.32 -20.47 18.90
CA THR A 578 -34.29 -19.72 19.69
C THR A 578 -35.01 -18.70 18.80
N GLY A 579 -36.34 -18.73 18.78
CA GLY A 579 -37.16 -17.73 18.11
C GLY A 579 -36.98 -17.65 16.58
N ASN A 580 -36.43 -18.68 15.95
CA ASN A 580 -36.33 -18.73 14.50
C ASN A 580 -37.70 -19.06 13.89
N THR A 581 -38.06 -18.47 12.78
CA THR A 581 -39.40 -18.58 12.18
C THR A 581 -39.33 -18.96 10.69
N ALA A 582 -40.19 -19.87 10.29
CA ALA A 582 -40.46 -20.19 8.90
C ALA A 582 -41.96 -20.00 8.60
N SER A 583 -42.28 -19.47 7.42
CA SER A 583 -43.68 -19.39 6.98
C SER A 583 -44.17 -20.70 6.34
N GLY A 584 -43.25 -21.54 5.87
CA GLY A 584 -43.49 -22.88 5.34
C GLY A 584 -42.99 -23.96 6.31
N PHE A 585 -41.93 -24.66 5.97
CA PHE A 585 -41.41 -25.81 6.70
C PHE A 585 -40.19 -25.51 7.55
N GLY A 586 -40.01 -26.24 8.66
CA GLY A 586 -38.80 -26.19 9.49
C GLY A 586 -38.58 -24.86 10.17
N GLY A 587 -39.36 -24.49 11.18
CA GLY A 587 -39.23 -23.19 11.88
C GLY A 587 -37.80 -22.88 12.35
N ALA A 588 -37.03 -23.90 12.74
CA ALA A 588 -35.60 -23.78 13.01
C ALA A 588 -34.79 -24.40 11.86
N ILE A 589 -34.98 -25.67 11.56
CA ILE A 589 -34.23 -26.43 10.58
C ILE A 589 -35.17 -27.09 9.57
N TYR A 590 -34.92 -26.90 8.30
CA TYR A 590 -35.42 -27.73 7.22
C TYR A 590 -34.29 -28.61 6.70
N ASN A 591 -34.47 -29.92 6.69
CA ASN A 591 -33.40 -30.84 6.32
C ASN A 591 -33.88 -31.96 5.41
N THR A 592 -33.28 -32.11 4.25
CA THR A 592 -33.52 -33.23 3.32
C THR A 592 -32.31 -34.17 3.23
N ARG A 593 -31.20 -33.85 3.90
CA ARG A 593 -29.91 -34.54 3.78
C ARG A 593 -29.34 -34.96 5.13
N SER A 594 -28.01 -34.98 5.27
CA SER A 594 -27.35 -35.48 6.48
C SER A 594 -27.16 -34.39 7.52
N ILE A 595 -27.57 -34.66 8.75
CA ILE A 595 -27.18 -33.88 9.92
C ILE A 595 -26.51 -34.81 10.93
N THR A 596 -25.31 -34.43 11.36
CA THR A 596 -24.56 -35.13 12.41
C THR A 596 -24.49 -34.26 13.65
N LEU A 597 -24.94 -34.80 14.77
CA LEU A 597 -24.85 -34.20 16.10
C LEU A 597 -23.86 -35.03 16.91
N ASN A 598 -22.67 -34.47 17.17
CA ASN A 598 -21.68 -35.16 17.99
C ASN A 598 -21.95 -34.95 19.50
N PRO A 599 -21.38 -35.79 20.40
CA PRO A 599 -21.57 -35.63 21.82
C PRO A 599 -21.25 -34.21 22.30
N GLY A 600 -22.21 -33.58 22.99
CA GLY A 600 -22.12 -32.19 23.43
C GLY A 600 -22.82 -31.17 22.52
N ALA A 601 -23.32 -31.64 21.37
CA ALA A 601 -24.12 -30.80 20.47
C ALA A 601 -25.57 -30.61 20.95
#